data_b7c71aae3135eaf720bfa3331a332df0
#
_entry.id   b7c71aae3135eaf720bfa3331a332df0
#
_cell.length_a   1.000
_cell.length_b   1.000
_cell.length_c   1.000
_cell.angle_alpha   90.00
_cell.angle_beta   90.00
_cell.angle_gamma   90.00
#
_symmetry.space_group_name_H-M   'P 1'
#
loop_
_entity.id
_entity.type
_entity.pdbx_description
1 polymer ?
#
loop_
_entity_poly.entity_id
_entity_poly.type
_entity_poly.pdbx_seq_one_letter_code
_entity_poly.pdbx_strand_id
1 'polypeptide(L)'
;MRIVVIGSGGREHSIVWKLSSDKRVKEIITFSDNYGISKLSNKVNIDQSTTDSIAKQIVSLNPDLVIVGPEEPLSNGISNLLSNKDIKTFGPTKEAARIESSKIFSKKLNFYLKIKV
;
A
#
# COMPACT_ATOMS: atom_id res chain seq x y z
N MET A 1 1.11 8.99 -10.65
CA MET A 1 1.70 8.13 -9.63
C MET A 1 0.98 6.80 -9.58
N ARG A 2 1.71 5.72 -9.59
CA ARG A 2 1.15 4.37 -9.44
C ARG A 2 1.39 3.91 -8.01
N ILE A 3 0.31 3.53 -7.32
CA ILE A 3 0.36 3.12 -5.92
C ILE A 3 -0.19 1.70 -5.79
N VAL A 4 0.54 0.84 -5.10
CA VAL A 4 0.07 -0.49 -4.72
C VAL A 4 -0.36 -0.43 -3.25
N VAL A 5 -1.56 -0.91 -2.95
CA VAL A 5 -2.07 -0.98 -1.58
C VAL A 5 -2.26 -2.45 -1.21
N ILE A 6 -1.61 -2.86 -0.14
CA ILE A 6 -1.67 -4.23 0.37
C ILE A 6 -2.56 -4.25 1.61
N GLY A 7 -3.56 -5.10 1.60
CA GLY A 7 -4.49 -5.24 2.72
C GLY A 7 -5.93 -5.22 2.27
N SER A 8 -6.82 -5.70 3.11
CA SER A 8 -8.24 -5.93 2.76
C SER A 8 -9.21 -5.37 3.78
N GLY A 9 -8.75 -4.68 4.80
CA GLY A 9 -9.58 -4.19 5.89
C GLY A 9 -10.20 -2.83 5.61
N GLY A 10 -10.97 -2.34 6.57
CA GLY A 10 -11.64 -1.04 6.47
C GLY A 10 -10.68 0.12 6.37
N ARG A 11 -9.50 0.02 6.98
CA ARG A 11 -8.46 1.05 6.89
C ARG A 11 -7.93 1.16 5.47
N GLU A 12 -7.63 0.04 4.84
CA GLU A 12 -7.15 0.02 3.47
C GLU A 12 -8.23 0.50 2.51
N HIS A 13 -9.49 0.18 2.77
CA HIS A 13 -10.60 0.71 2.00
C HIS A 13 -10.65 2.25 2.10
N SER A 14 -10.49 2.80 3.29
CA SER A 14 -10.47 4.26 3.49
C SER A 14 -9.30 4.91 2.76
N ILE A 15 -8.13 4.28 2.78
CA ILE A 15 -6.95 4.76 2.06
C ILE A 15 -7.20 4.79 0.57
N VAL A 16 -7.69 3.69 0.02
CA VAL A 16 -7.98 3.57 -1.42
C VAL A 16 -9.01 4.60 -1.84
N TRP A 17 -10.06 4.78 -1.04
CA TRP A 17 -11.08 5.79 -1.31
C TRP A 17 -10.48 7.20 -1.38
N LYS A 18 -9.64 7.54 -0.42
CA LYS A 18 -8.99 8.84 -0.41
C LYS A 18 -8.03 9.03 -1.58
N LEU A 19 -7.25 8.00 -1.90
CA LEU A 19 -6.33 8.04 -3.04
C LEU A 19 -7.06 8.17 -4.36
N SER A 20 -8.23 7.56 -4.50
CA SER A 20 -8.99 7.57 -5.74
C SER A 20 -9.45 8.96 -6.16
N SER A 21 -9.55 9.90 -5.21
CA SER A 21 -9.93 11.28 -5.48
C SER A 21 -8.73 12.23 -5.61
N ASP A 22 -7.51 11.75 -5.46
CA ASP A 22 -6.31 12.57 -5.54
C ASP A 22 -5.78 12.59 -6.98
N LYS A 23 -5.64 13.79 -7.54
CA LYS A 23 -5.21 13.98 -8.94
C LYS A 23 -3.78 13.51 -9.20
N ARG A 24 -2.95 13.41 -8.18
CA ARG A 24 -1.57 12.93 -8.29
C ARG A 24 -1.51 11.43 -8.51
N VAL A 25 -2.56 10.72 -8.13
CA VAL A 25 -2.64 9.26 -8.23
C VAL A 25 -3.30 8.89 -9.56
N LYS A 26 -2.55 8.25 -10.43
CA LYS A 26 -3.03 7.83 -11.76
C LYS A 26 -3.55 6.41 -11.77
N GLU A 27 -3.00 5.57 -10.92
CA GLU A 27 -3.41 4.17 -10.84
C GLU A 27 -3.24 3.65 -9.41
N ILE A 28 -4.25 2.94 -8.93
CA ILE A 28 -4.21 2.23 -7.67
C ILE A 28 -4.32 0.75 -7.99
N ILE A 29 -3.34 -0.04 -7.57
CA ILE A 29 -3.33 -1.49 -7.79
C ILE A 29 -3.51 -2.19 -6.44
N THR A 30 -4.44 -3.13 -6.40
CA THR A 30 -4.70 -3.96 -5.22
C THR A 30 -4.84 -5.42 -5.63
N PHE A 31 -4.72 -6.32 -4.68
CA PHE A 31 -5.04 -7.74 -4.90
C PHE A 31 -5.99 -8.24 -3.81
N SER A 32 -6.82 -7.34 -3.33
CA SER A 32 -7.81 -7.59 -2.29
C SER A 32 -9.10 -8.16 -2.88
N ASP A 33 -9.73 -9.09 -2.15
CA ASP A 33 -11.07 -9.56 -2.46
C ASP A 33 -12.17 -8.67 -1.86
N ASN A 34 -11.81 -7.62 -1.12
CA ASN A 34 -12.76 -6.66 -0.58
C ASN A 34 -13.42 -5.91 -1.74
N TYR A 35 -14.73 -6.01 -1.86
CA TYR A 35 -15.49 -5.42 -2.96
C TYR A 35 -15.35 -3.89 -3.01
N GLY A 36 -15.41 -3.22 -1.86
CA GLY A 36 -15.26 -1.77 -1.79
C GLY A 36 -13.89 -1.30 -2.30
N ILE A 37 -12.84 -2.04 -1.98
CA ILE A 37 -11.48 -1.76 -2.44
C ILE A 37 -11.36 -2.04 -3.93
N SER A 38 -11.81 -3.20 -4.39
CA SER A 38 -11.66 -3.60 -5.78
C SER A 38 -12.45 -2.70 -6.73
N LYS A 39 -13.56 -2.13 -6.26
CA LYS A 39 -14.37 -1.20 -7.04
C LYS A 39 -13.65 0.12 -7.31
N LEU A 40 -12.76 0.54 -6.42
CA LEU A 40 -12.03 1.82 -6.50
C LEU A 40 -10.62 1.67 -7.04
N SER A 41 -10.19 0.46 -7.36
CA SER A 41 -8.81 0.18 -7.74
C SER A 41 -8.77 -0.79 -8.91
N ASN A 42 -7.57 -0.98 -9.45
CA ASN A 42 -7.30 -2.00 -10.44
C ASN A 42 -6.85 -3.26 -9.69
N LYS A 43 -7.76 -4.23 -9.55
CA LYS A 43 -7.44 -5.48 -8.88
C LYS A 43 -6.64 -6.38 -9.82
N VAL A 44 -5.49 -6.85 -9.35
CA VAL A 44 -4.68 -7.84 -10.05
C VAL A 44 -4.59 -9.12 -9.23
N ASN A 45 -4.48 -10.24 -9.90
CA ASN A 45 -4.28 -11.52 -9.24
C ASN A 45 -2.79 -11.81 -9.17
N ILE A 46 -2.29 -12.06 -7.98
CA ILE A 46 -0.90 -12.41 -7.76
C ILE A 46 -0.82 -13.68 -6.91
N ASP A 47 0.30 -14.39 -7.03
CA ASP A 47 0.59 -15.50 -6.15
C ASP A 47 0.97 -14.97 -4.77
N GLN A 48 0.13 -15.21 -3.78
CA GLN A 48 0.32 -14.76 -2.40
C GLN A 48 0.84 -15.87 -1.48
N SER A 49 1.41 -16.94 -2.05
CA SER A 49 1.85 -18.09 -1.28
C SER A 49 3.04 -17.78 -0.37
N THR A 50 3.93 -16.90 -0.79
CA THR A 50 5.08 -16.48 0.00
C THR A 50 5.28 -14.98 -0.07
N THR A 51 5.93 -14.42 0.95
CA THR A 51 6.28 -13.00 0.97
C THR A 51 7.23 -12.65 -0.16
N ASP A 52 8.18 -13.51 -0.48
CA ASP A 52 9.10 -13.31 -1.59
C ASP A 52 8.38 -13.24 -2.93
N SER A 53 7.41 -14.10 -3.15
CA SER A 53 6.60 -14.10 -4.37
C SER A 53 5.81 -12.80 -4.52
N ILE A 54 5.18 -12.35 -3.44
CA ILE A 54 4.44 -11.09 -3.42
C ILE A 54 5.38 -9.93 -3.76
N ALA A 55 6.53 -9.86 -3.12
CA ALA A 55 7.50 -8.79 -3.34
C ALA A 55 7.99 -8.75 -4.80
N LYS A 56 8.31 -9.90 -5.38
CA LYS A 56 8.74 -9.98 -6.78
C LYS A 56 7.67 -9.47 -7.74
N GLN A 57 6.43 -9.83 -7.50
CA GLN A 57 5.32 -9.40 -8.35
C GLN A 57 5.05 -7.91 -8.20
N ILE A 58 5.18 -7.35 -7.00
CA ILE A 58 5.06 -5.91 -6.77
C ILE A 58 6.17 -5.16 -7.52
N VAL A 59 7.40 -5.64 -7.45
CA VAL A 59 8.52 -5.04 -8.19
C VAL A 59 8.22 -5.00 -9.69
N SER A 60 7.65 -6.06 -10.24
CA SER A 60 7.31 -6.12 -11.66
C SER A 60 6.21 -5.14 -12.07
N LEU A 61 5.38 -4.69 -11.13
CA LEU A 61 4.36 -3.68 -11.37
C LEU A 61 4.93 -2.26 -11.46
N ASN A 62 6.17 -2.08 -11.05
CA ASN A 62 6.87 -0.81 -11.08
C ASN A 62 6.12 0.32 -10.35
N PRO A 63 5.77 0.17 -9.08
CA PRO A 63 5.03 1.19 -8.35
C PRO A 63 5.91 2.36 -7.93
N ASP A 64 5.32 3.53 -7.82
CA ASP A 64 5.97 4.70 -7.21
C ASP A 64 5.95 4.63 -5.69
N LEU A 65 4.93 3.98 -5.13
CA LEU A 65 4.75 3.85 -3.70
C LEU A 65 3.97 2.58 -3.41
N VAL A 66 4.34 1.89 -2.34
CA VAL A 66 3.58 0.75 -1.83
C VAL A 66 3.09 1.09 -0.42
N ILE A 67 1.80 0.95 -0.20
CA ILE A 67 1.18 1.13 1.12
C ILE A 67 0.87 -0.26 1.66
N VAL A 68 1.42 -0.57 2.82
CA VAL A 68 1.27 -1.89 3.45
C VAL A 68 0.30 -1.77 4.62
N GLY A 69 -0.71 -2.61 4.64
CA GLY A 69 -1.68 -2.66 5.72
C GLY A 69 -1.11 -3.21 7.03
N PRO A 70 -1.89 -3.18 8.11
CA PRO A 70 -1.39 -3.43 9.46
C PRO A 70 -1.21 -4.90 9.84
N GLU A 71 -1.23 -5.82 8.91
CA GLU A 71 -1.00 -7.25 9.19
C GLU A 71 0.49 -7.50 9.39
N GLU A 72 0.92 -7.48 10.67
CA GLU A 72 2.32 -7.42 11.07
C GLU A 72 3.26 -8.46 10.44
N PRO A 73 2.96 -9.76 10.40
CA PRO A 73 3.94 -10.70 9.86
C PRO A 73 4.24 -10.48 8.40
N LEU A 74 3.23 -10.10 7.62
CA LEU A 74 3.37 -9.84 6.20
C LEU A 74 4.05 -8.49 5.96
N SER A 75 3.65 -7.45 6.71
CA SER A 75 4.16 -6.10 6.49
C SER A 75 5.64 -5.98 6.80
N ASN A 76 6.15 -6.64 7.85
CA ASN A 76 7.57 -6.60 8.20
C ASN A 76 8.45 -7.25 7.12
N GLY A 77 8.07 -8.40 6.62
CA GLY A 77 8.82 -9.08 5.56
C GLY A 77 8.77 -8.33 4.24
N ILE A 78 7.61 -7.87 3.85
CA ILE A 78 7.40 -7.14 2.60
C ILE A 78 8.15 -5.81 2.61
N SER A 79 8.07 -5.05 3.68
CA SER A 79 8.74 -3.75 3.76
C SER A 79 10.25 -3.88 3.59
N ASN A 80 10.84 -4.88 4.22
CA ASN A 80 12.28 -5.13 4.09
C ASN A 80 12.66 -5.52 2.65
N LEU A 81 11.91 -6.42 2.04
CA LEU A 81 12.19 -6.86 0.68
C LEU A 81 12.05 -5.73 -0.35
N LEU A 82 11.04 -4.90 -0.19
CA LEU A 82 10.81 -3.78 -1.10
C LEU A 82 11.84 -2.66 -0.91
N SER A 83 12.26 -2.41 0.33
CA SER A 83 13.34 -1.44 0.60
C SER A 83 14.64 -1.86 -0.05
N ASN A 84 14.95 -3.16 -0.06
CA ASN A 84 16.14 -3.68 -0.72
C ASN A 84 16.10 -3.52 -2.25
N LYS A 85 14.94 -3.25 -2.82
CA LYS A 85 14.74 -3.00 -4.24
C LYS A 85 14.49 -1.53 -4.56
N ASP A 86 14.79 -0.63 -3.63
CA ASP A 86 14.61 0.82 -3.75
C ASP A 86 13.16 1.25 -4.00
N ILE A 87 12.20 0.45 -3.57
CA ILE A 87 10.78 0.80 -3.66
C ILE A 87 10.39 1.49 -2.37
N LYS A 88 9.82 2.69 -2.48
CA LYS A 88 9.29 3.39 -1.32
C LYS A 88 8.07 2.66 -0.77
N THR A 89 8.14 2.35 0.51
CA THR A 89 7.02 1.75 1.23
C THR A 89 6.55 2.66 2.34
N PHE A 90 5.25 2.74 2.49
CA PHE A 90 4.58 3.36 3.62
C PHE A 90 3.81 2.26 4.32
N GLY A 91 4.25 1.90 5.49
CA GLY A 91 3.57 0.86 6.23
C GLY A 91 3.77 1.02 7.71
N PRO A 92 2.97 0.36 8.52
CA PRO A 92 3.16 0.39 9.94
C PRO A 92 4.46 -0.34 10.27
N THR A 93 5.49 0.43 10.59
CA THR A 93 6.54 -0.06 11.46
C THR A 93 5.88 -0.34 12.82
N LYS A 94 6.56 -1.07 13.70
CA LYS A 94 6.05 -1.28 15.08
C LYS A 94 5.59 0.02 15.72
N GLU A 95 6.23 1.13 15.38
CA GLU A 95 5.89 2.45 15.90
C GLU A 95 4.64 3.03 15.23
N ALA A 96 4.49 2.85 13.92
CA ALA A 96 3.31 3.32 13.21
C ALA A 96 2.07 2.49 13.54
N ALA A 97 2.23 1.22 13.93
CA ALA A 97 1.12 0.42 14.45
C ALA A 97 0.59 0.99 15.78
N ARG A 98 1.42 1.69 16.53
CA ARG A 98 1.01 2.40 17.74
C ARG A 98 0.39 3.76 17.46
N ILE A 99 0.67 4.33 16.28
CA ILE A 99 0.16 5.63 15.84
C ILE A 99 -1.09 5.40 14.99
N GLU A 100 -1.92 4.46 15.37
CA GLU A 100 -3.13 4.13 14.64
C GLU A 100 -4.26 5.12 14.84
N SER A 101 -3.98 6.41 14.82
CA SER A 101 -5.06 7.32 14.57
C SER A 101 -5.08 7.59 13.07
N SER A 102 -6.24 7.42 12.46
CA SER A 102 -6.49 7.70 11.05
C SER A 102 -6.00 9.09 10.65
N LYS A 103 -6.00 10.02 11.60
CA LYS A 103 -5.57 11.40 11.41
C LYS A 103 -4.06 11.51 11.18
N ILE A 104 -3.25 10.80 11.95
CA ILE A 104 -1.78 10.82 11.81
C ILE A 104 -1.38 10.08 10.53
N PHE A 105 -2.05 8.99 10.22
CA PHE A 105 -1.83 8.26 8.98
C PHE A 105 -2.09 9.16 7.76
N SER A 106 -3.19 9.89 7.76
CA SER A 106 -3.53 10.81 6.67
C SER A 106 -2.49 11.90 6.49
N LYS A 107 -1.95 12.45 7.58
CA LYS A 107 -0.89 13.46 7.52
C LYS A 107 0.40 12.90 6.92
N LYS A 108 0.82 11.71 7.32
CA LYS A 108 1.99 11.04 6.77
C LYS A 108 1.81 10.74 5.29
N LEU A 109 0.66 10.24 4.92
CA LEU A 109 0.35 9.96 3.51
C LEU A 109 0.41 11.23 2.68
N ASN A 110 -0.15 12.32 3.14
CA ASN A 110 -0.10 13.62 2.46
C ASN A 110 1.35 14.10 2.29
N PHE A 111 2.18 13.91 3.30
CA PHE A 111 3.59 14.25 3.23
C PHE A 111 4.30 13.46 2.13
N TYR A 112 4.09 12.15 2.07
CA TYR A 112 4.66 11.29 1.02
C TYR A 112 4.20 11.73 -0.37
N LEU A 113 2.93 12.00 -0.53
CA LEU A 113 2.37 12.43 -1.82
C LEU A 113 2.95 13.78 -2.26
N LYS A 114 3.17 14.70 -1.34
CA LYS A 114 3.78 15.99 -1.65
C LYS A 114 5.23 15.87 -2.08
N ILE A 115 6.00 14.97 -1.47
CA ILE A 115 7.39 14.76 -1.82
C ILE A 115 7.51 14.18 -3.23
N LYS A 116 6.59 13.33 -3.63
CA LYS A 116 6.61 12.67 -4.94
C LYS A 116 6.21 13.61 -6.08
N VAL A 117 5.55 14.69 -5.78
CA VAL A 117 5.16 15.69 -6.76
C VAL A 117 6.20 16.79 -6.84
#